data_670275ca7dfe0f24f85e736a0d35d6cf
#
_entry.id   670275ca7dfe0f24f85e736a0d35d6cf
#
_cell.length_a   1.000
_cell.length_b   1.000
_cell.length_c   1.000
_cell.angle_alpha   90.00
_cell.angle_beta   90.00
_cell.angle_gamma   90.00
#
_symmetry.space_group_name_H-M   'P 1'
#
loop_
_entity.id
_entity.type
_entity.pdbx_description
1 polymer ?
#
loop_
_entity_poly.entity_id
_entity_poly.type
_entity_poly.pdbx_seq_one_letter_code
_entity_poly.pdbx_strand_id
1 'polypeptide(L)'
;EVLDALHAAKSRGAKLKSVFDAIPGDTHPKEKNLAAIATAKLKQVSLPKTRGTIMHNKFLVLSRKDKPVAVWTGSTNWTENGIFGHSNCGHVIEDALIAVQYLDYWTQLSGDEASEANRKWMDANAPNPPSPWTEDVVAVFSPRNDLSVLEWYAKIAGSAKSALFMTFAFGMNNLF
;
A
#
# COMPACT_ATOMS: atom_id res chain seq x y z
N GLU A 1 5.80 9.80 -16.65
CA GLU A 1 6.38 10.78 -15.69
C GLU A 1 6.88 10.10 -14.40
N VAL A 2 6.05 9.36 -13.65
CA VAL A 2 6.53 8.69 -12.40
C VAL A 2 7.64 7.68 -12.71
N LEU A 3 7.45 6.82 -13.69
CA LEU A 3 8.45 5.83 -14.08
C LEU A 3 9.74 6.47 -14.61
N ASP A 4 9.65 7.62 -15.29
CA ASP A 4 10.82 8.37 -15.76
C ASP A 4 11.58 8.97 -14.57
N ALA A 5 10.88 9.47 -13.57
CA ALA A 5 11.50 9.96 -12.32
C ALA A 5 12.21 8.82 -11.56
N LEU A 6 11.61 7.62 -11.52
CA LEU A 6 12.25 6.42 -10.94
C LEU A 6 13.48 5.99 -11.74
N HIS A 7 13.40 6.02 -13.08
CA HIS A 7 14.55 5.76 -13.92
C HIS A 7 15.69 6.76 -13.69
N ALA A 8 15.37 8.04 -13.60
CA ALA A 8 16.34 9.09 -13.30
C ALA A 8 16.97 8.92 -11.91
N ALA A 9 16.19 8.53 -10.90
CA ALA A 9 16.71 8.24 -9.57
C ALA A 9 17.68 7.05 -9.60
N LYS A 10 17.31 5.96 -10.27
CA LYS A 10 18.19 4.79 -10.48
C LYS A 10 19.49 5.19 -11.19
N SER A 11 19.42 6.02 -12.22
CA SER A 11 20.58 6.49 -12.98
C SER A 11 21.52 7.36 -12.12
N ARG A 12 21.01 8.01 -11.08
CA ARG A 12 21.83 8.74 -10.09
C ARG A 12 22.42 7.83 -8.99
N GLY A 13 22.21 6.51 -9.08
CA GLY A 13 22.74 5.54 -8.13
C GLY A 13 21.80 5.20 -6.97
N ALA A 14 20.55 5.66 -6.97
CA ALA A 14 19.58 5.23 -5.97
C ALA A 14 19.26 3.74 -6.11
N LYS A 15 19.29 3.03 -4.99
CA LYS A 15 18.78 1.64 -4.92
C LYS A 15 17.26 1.68 -5.04
N LEU A 16 16.75 1.09 -6.10
CA LEU A 16 15.31 1.05 -6.39
C LEU A 16 14.83 -0.40 -6.46
N LYS A 17 13.68 -0.66 -5.86
CA LYS A 17 12.91 -1.90 -6.06
C LYS A 17 11.42 -1.54 -6.10
N SER A 18 10.66 -2.19 -6.95
CA SER A 18 9.21 -2.02 -7.03
C SER A 18 8.49 -3.36 -7.19
N VAL A 19 7.26 -3.42 -6.73
CA VAL A 19 6.32 -4.51 -6.99
C VAL A 19 5.16 -3.93 -7.77
N PHE A 20 4.69 -4.62 -8.79
CA PHE A 20 3.60 -4.15 -9.64
C PHE A 20 2.59 -5.25 -9.92
N ASP A 21 1.34 -4.87 -10.21
CA ASP A 21 0.29 -5.80 -10.59
C ASP A 21 0.60 -6.44 -11.94
N ALA A 22 0.74 -7.76 -11.92
CA ALA A 22 0.92 -8.62 -13.09
C ALA A 22 -0.02 -9.84 -13.05
N ILE A 23 -1.15 -9.73 -12.33
CA ILE A 23 -2.15 -10.80 -12.27
C ILE A 23 -2.68 -11.05 -13.68
N PRO A 24 -2.75 -12.32 -14.12
CA PRO A 24 -3.35 -12.66 -15.42
C PRO A 24 -4.85 -12.35 -15.45
N GLY A 25 -5.36 -11.93 -16.60
CA GLY A 25 -6.78 -11.70 -16.84
C GLY A 25 -7.07 -10.37 -17.54
N ASP A 26 -8.18 -10.32 -18.27
CA ASP A 26 -8.52 -9.16 -19.12
C ASP A 26 -8.85 -7.89 -18.32
N THR A 27 -9.21 -8.03 -17.06
CA THR A 27 -9.52 -6.91 -16.17
C THR A 27 -8.28 -6.34 -15.48
N HIS A 28 -7.12 -7.00 -15.58
CA HIS A 28 -5.88 -6.61 -14.94
C HIS A 28 -4.95 -5.86 -15.89
N PRO A 29 -4.18 -4.87 -15.38
CA PRO A 29 -3.33 -4.03 -16.20
C PRO A 29 -1.96 -4.67 -16.56
N LYS A 30 -1.83 -6.00 -16.49
CA LYS A 30 -0.57 -6.73 -16.64
C LYS A 30 0.24 -6.28 -17.85
N GLU A 31 -0.32 -6.35 -19.05
CA GLU A 31 0.39 -6.04 -20.30
C GLU A 31 0.79 -4.56 -20.39
N LYS A 32 -0.10 -3.67 -19.91
CA LYS A 32 0.18 -2.22 -19.83
C LYS A 32 1.33 -1.94 -18.87
N ASN A 33 1.34 -2.59 -17.70
CA ASN A 33 2.39 -2.43 -16.69
C ASN A 33 3.73 -2.97 -17.20
N LEU A 34 3.74 -4.15 -17.83
CA LEU A 34 4.94 -4.74 -18.42
C LEU A 34 5.54 -3.83 -19.51
N ALA A 35 4.70 -3.30 -20.39
CA ALA A 35 5.13 -2.38 -21.46
C ALA A 35 5.69 -1.08 -20.87
N ALA A 36 5.03 -0.47 -19.90
CA ALA A 36 5.46 0.76 -19.24
C ALA A 36 6.81 0.59 -18.53
N ILE A 37 6.98 -0.50 -17.76
CA ILE A 37 8.21 -0.85 -17.05
C ILE A 37 9.35 -1.10 -18.04
N ALA A 38 9.06 -1.75 -19.18
CA ALA A 38 10.04 -1.98 -20.22
C ALA A 38 10.52 -0.67 -20.88
N THR A 39 9.58 0.19 -21.23
CA THR A 39 9.87 1.52 -21.82
C THR A 39 10.71 2.37 -20.87
N ALA A 40 10.39 2.35 -19.57
CA ALA A 40 11.15 3.06 -18.55
C ALA A 40 12.50 2.41 -18.16
N LYS A 41 12.86 1.28 -18.75
CA LYS A 41 14.11 0.53 -18.46
C LYS A 41 14.22 0.11 -16.98
N LEU A 42 13.10 -0.27 -16.36
CA LEU A 42 13.03 -0.64 -14.95
C LEU A 42 12.84 -2.14 -14.70
N LYS A 43 12.89 -3.00 -15.73
CA LYS A 43 12.66 -4.44 -15.61
C LYS A 43 13.48 -5.12 -14.51
N GLN A 44 14.75 -4.75 -14.36
CA GLN A 44 15.67 -5.40 -13.41
C GLN A 44 15.36 -5.07 -11.93
N VAL A 45 14.57 -4.04 -11.68
CA VAL A 45 14.24 -3.56 -10.34
C VAL A 45 12.75 -3.66 -10.02
N SER A 46 11.97 -4.22 -10.94
CA SER A 46 10.51 -4.36 -10.82
C SER A 46 10.11 -5.82 -10.75
N LEU A 47 9.43 -6.19 -9.69
CA LEU A 47 8.99 -7.55 -9.39
C LEU A 47 7.50 -7.68 -9.70
N PRO A 48 7.09 -8.67 -10.52
CA PRO A 48 5.68 -8.91 -10.81
C PRO A 48 4.99 -9.57 -9.61
N LYS A 49 3.81 -9.08 -9.25
CA LYS A 49 2.87 -9.76 -8.37
C LYS A 49 1.82 -10.44 -9.24
N THR A 50 1.86 -11.78 -9.29
CA THR A 50 1.02 -12.59 -10.19
C THR A 50 -0.11 -13.32 -9.48
N ARG A 51 -0.05 -13.38 -8.12
CA ARG A 51 -0.99 -14.11 -7.27
C ARG A 51 -1.79 -13.16 -6.39
N GLY A 52 -3.09 -13.37 -6.32
CA GLY A 52 -4.02 -12.56 -5.55
C GLY A 52 -5.25 -12.22 -6.36
N THR A 53 -6.16 -11.40 -5.81
CA THR A 53 -7.38 -10.98 -6.49
C THR A 53 -7.27 -9.55 -7.02
N ILE A 54 -6.90 -8.60 -6.18
CA ILE A 54 -6.76 -7.18 -6.53
C ILE A 54 -5.53 -6.61 -5.83
N MET A 55 -4.62 -6.01 -6.60
CA MET A 55 -3.48 -5.26 -6.06
C MET A 55 -3.88 -3.80 -5.88
N HIS A 56 -4.25 -3.42 -4.66
CA HIS A 56 -4.78 -2.08 -4.39
C HIS A 56 -3.82 -1.18 -3.58
N ASN A 57 -2.63 -1.67 -3.26
CA ASN A 57 -1.64 -0.94 -2.47
C ASN A 57 -0.98 0.17 -3.28
N LYS A 58 -0.86 1.36 -2.70
CA LYS A 58 -0.13 2.51 -3.23
C LYS A 58 0.70 3.08 -2.09
N PHE A 59 1.98 2.75 -2.07
CA PHE A 59 2.91 3.33 -1.11
C PHE A 59 4.35 3.33 -1.64
N LEU A 60 5.15 4.22 -1.10
CA LEU A 60 6.59 4.36 -1.32
C LEU A 60 7.27 4.35 0.04
N VAL A 61 8.27 3.52 0.21
CA VAL A 61 9.16 3.61 1.39
C VAL A 61 10.45 4.30 0.98
N LEU A 62 10.76 5.39 1.65
CA LEU A 62 12.02 6.10 1.50
C LEU A 62 13.03 5.59 2.52
N SER A 63 14.23 5.24 2.06
CA SER A 63 15.34 4.84 2.92
C SER A 63 16.53 5.77 2.72
N ARG A 64 17.26 6.06 3.80
CA ARG A 64 18.54 6.75 3.79
C ARG A 64 19.61 5.83 4.38
N LYS A 65 20.69 5.57 3.64
CA LYS A 65 21.75 4.62 4.04
C LYS A 65 21.17 3.27 4.46
N ASP A 66 20.28 2.73 3.64
CA ASP A 66 19.57 1.45 3.84
C ASP A 66 18.64 1.38 5.09
N LYS A 67 18.35 2.50 5.74
CA LYS A 67 17.39 2.58 6.86
C LYS A 67 16.12 3.25 6.38
N PRO A 68 14.94 2.64 6.55
CA PRO A 68 13.66 3.28 6.29
C PRO A 68 13.49 4.53 7.16
N VAL A 69 13.02 5.63 6.58
CA VAL A 69 12.87 6.91 7.29
C VAL A 69 11.53 7.58 7.09
N ALA A 70 10.84 7.25 6.00
CA ALA A 70 9.53 7.82 5.69
C ALA A 70 8.74 6.90 4.76
N VAL A 71 7.43 7.07 4.76
CA VAL A 71 6.52 6.43 3.81
C VAL A 71 5.57 7.45 3.22
N TRP A 72 5.33 7.37 1.91
CA TRP A 72 4.16 7.94 1.27
C TRP A 72 3.13 6.82 1.09
N THR A 73 1.88 7.05 1.44
CA THR A 73 0.78 6.12 1.25
C THR A 73 -0.54 6.86 1.01
N GLY A 74 -1.54 6.18 0.47
CA GLY A 74 -2.85 6.78 0.23
C GLY A 74 -3.70 6.02 -0.77
N SER A 75 -4.77 6.66 -1.22
CA SER A 75 -5.70 6.10 -2.21
C SER A 75 -5.33 6.39 -3.66
N THR A 76 -4.44 7.35 -3.91
CA THR A 76 -4.08 7.84 -5.24
C THR A 76 -3.34 6.80 -6.06
N ASN A 77 -3.92 6.31 -7.15
CA ASN A 77 -3.17 5.61 -8.18
C ASN A 77 -2.23 6.59 -8.90
N TRP A 78 -1.02 6.16 -9.23
CA TRP A 78 -0.05 6.98 -9.97
C TRP A 78 -0.34 6.96 -11.47
N THR A 79 -1.53 7.39 -11.82
CA THR A 79 -2.07 7.48 -13.17
C THR A 79 -2.69 8.86 -13.37
N GLU A 80 -2.89 9.26 -14.63
CA GLU A 80 -3.54 10.51 -14.96
C GLU A 80 -4.92 10.62 -14.30
N ASN A 81 -5.76 9.61 -14.44
CA ASN A 81 -7.08 9.58 -13.79
C ASN A 81 -7.00 9.58 -12.25
N GLY A 82 -5.96 9.00 -11.67
CA GLY A 82 -5.75 9.04 -10.23
C GLY A 82 -5.49 10.44 -9.69
N ILE A 83 -4.92 11.32 -10.52
CA ILE A 83 -4.61 12.71 -10.15
C ILE A 83 -5.73 13.67 -10.57
N PHE A 84 -6.23 13.56 -11.81
CA PHE A 84 -7.16 14.52 -12.38
C PHE A 84 -8.64 14.10 -12.32
N GLY A 85 -8.93 12.81 -12.27
CA GLY A 85 -10.28 12.28 -12.40
C GLY A 85 -10.91 11.76 -11.11
N HIS A 86 -10.13 11.44 -10.09
CA HIS A 86 -10.62 10.83 -8.86
C HIS A 86 -10.33 11.68 -7.63
N SER A 87 -11.28 11.71 -6.68
CA SER A 87 -11.04 12.29 -5.36
C SER A 87 -10.20 11.32 -4.53
N ASN A 88 -8.95 11.69 -4.29
CA ASN A 88 -7.97 10.87 -3.58
C ASN A 88 -7.26 11.66 -2.49
N CYS A 89 -6.63 10.95 -1.58
CA CYS A 89 -5.70 11.53 -0.60
C CYS A 89 -4.37 10.79 -0.59
N GLY A 90 -3.33 11.46 -0.14
CA GLY A 90 -2.01 10.91 0.10
C GLY A 90 -1.44 11.47 1.40
N HIS A 91 -0.66 10.66 2.10
CA HIS A 91 0.00 11.00 3.35
C HIS A 91 1.50 10.76 3.20
N VAL A 92 2.30 11.72 3.68
CA VAL A 92 3.73 11.52 3.90
C VAL A 92 3.94 11.42 5.40
N ILE A 93 4.50 10.32 5.86
CA ILE A 93 4.73 10.02 7.27
C ILE A 93 6.23 9.87 7.46
N GLU A 94 6.84 10.83 8.16
CA GLU A 94 8.26 10.80 8.50
C GLU A 94 8.45 10.14 9.88
N ASP A 95 8.24 8.83 9.92
CA ASP A 95 8.39 7.96 11.07
C ASP A 95 9.13 6.68 10.67
N ALA A 96 10.24 6.40 11.33
CA ALA A 96 11.09 5.26 11.00
C ALA A 96 10.43 3.92 11.36
N LEU A 97 9.63 3.85 12.43
CA LEU A 97 8.95 2.62 12.85
C LEU A 97 7.83 2.28 11.86
N ILE A 98 7.04 3.27 11.47
CA ILE A 98 6.01 3.11 10.44
C ILE A 98 6.66 2.74 9.10
N ALA A 99 7.76 3.39 8.72
CA ALA A 99 8.48 3.08 7.49
C ALA A 99 9.04 1.65 7.47
N VAL A 100 9.50 1.12 8.61
CA VAL A 100 9.92 -0.29 8.76
C VAL A 100 8.72 -1.22 8.54
N GLN A 101 7.57 -0.98 9.17
CA GLN A 101 6.37 -1.80 8.99
C GLN A 101 5.94 -1.87 7.50
N TYR A 102 6.00 -0.74 6.80
CA TYR A 102 5.71 -0.72 5.37
C TYR A 102 6.77 -1.45 4.53
N LEU A 103 8.05 -1.40 4.91
CA LEU A 103 9.10 -2.16 4.23
C LEU A 103 8.93 -3.67 4.44
N ASP A 104 8.56 -4.10 5.65
CA ASP A 104 8.28 -5.51 5.95
C ASP A 104 7.08 -6.01 5.14
N TYR A 105 6.02 -5.20 5.07
CA TYR A 105 4.87 -5.49 4.21
C TYR A 105 5.25 -5.53 2.73
N TRP A 106 6.06 -4.58 2.25
CA TRP A 106 6.60 -4.60 0.88
C TRP A 106 7.38 -5.89 0.60
N THR A 107 8.19 -6.33 1.56
CA THR A 107 8.99 -7.56 1.46
C THR A 107 8.08 -8.78 1.30
N GLN A 108 7.01 -8.88 2.09
CA GLN A 108 5.99 -9.92 1.97
C GLN A 108 5.32 -9.90 0.59
N LEU A 109 4.92 -8.73 0.11
CA LEU A 109 4.32 -8.58 -1.22
C LEU A 109 5.28 -9.00 -2.34
N SER A 110 6.57 -8.73 -2.19
CA SER A 110 7.60 -9.05 -3.18
C SER A 110 7.85 -10.56 -3.37
N GLY A 111 7.43 -11.37 -2.39
CA GLY A 111 7.49 -12.83 -2.45
C GLY A 111 6.46 -13.47 -3.39
N ASP A 112 5.56 -12.68 -3.97
CA ASP A 112 4.48 -13.15 -4.86
C ASP A 112 3.58 -14.24 -4.24
N GLU A 113 3.40 -14.20 -2.92
CA GLU A 113 2.58 -15.16 -2.21
C GLU A 113 1.08 -14.98 -2.51
N ALA A 114 0.31 -16.06 -2.40
CA ALA A 114 -1.14 -16.04 -2.55
C ALA A 114 -1.83 -15.29 -1.39
N SER A 115 -3.09 -14.91 -1.57
CA SER A 115 -3.86 -14.15 -0.58
C SER A 115 -3.92 -14.83 0.81
N GLU A 116 -4.01 -16.16 0.85
CA GLU A 116 -4.03 -16.91 2.11
C GLU A 116 -2.71 -16.77 2.89
N ALA A 117 -1.57 -16.91 2.21
CA ALA A 117 -0.26 -16.73 2.85
C ALA A 117 -0.06 -15.29 3.34
N ASN A 118 -0.55 -14.30 2.58
CA ASN A 118 -0.54 -12.90 3.00
C ASN A 118 -1.40 -12.67 4.25
N ARG A 119 -2.58 -13.28 4.36
CA ARG A 119 -3.42 -13.20 5.57
C ARG A 119 -2.72 -13.80 6.79
N LYS A 120 -2.12 -14.99 6.65
CA LYS A 120 -1.35 -15.61 7.73
C LYS A 120 -0.17 -14.74 8.18
N TRP A 121 0.51 -14.13 7.22
CA TRP A 121 1.60 -13.20 7.52
C TRP A 121 1.11 -11.98 8.30
N MET A 122 -0.04 -11.41 7.91
CA MET A 122 -0.65 -10.27 8.61
C MET A 122 -0.96 -10.59 10.07
N ASP A 123 -1.57 -11.74 10.35
CA ASP A 123 -1.91 -12.14 11.71
C ASP A 123 -0.66 -12.27 12.60
N ALA A 124 0.44 -12.73 12.02
CA ALA A 124 1.69 -12.95 12.76
C ALA A 124 2.56 -11.68 12.92
N ASN A 125 2.55 -10.77 11.93
CA ASN A 125 3.52 -9.68 11.84
C ASN A 125 2.90 -8.27 11.91
N ALA A 126 1.60 -8.15 11.69
CA ALA A 126 0.88 -6.89 11.73
C ALA A 126 -0.45 -7.07 12.48
N PRO A 127 -0.41 -7.36 13.80
CA PRO A 127 -1.61 -7.57 14.61
C PRO A 127 -2.52 -6.35 14.58
N ASN A 128 -3.76 -6.53 15.02
CA ASN A 128 -4.68 -5.41 15.15
C ASN A 128 -4.13 -4.37 16.13
N PRO A 129 -4.29 -3.07 15.85
CA PRO A 129 -3.91 -2.04 16.80
C PRO A 129 -4.67 -2.20 18.12
N PRO A 130 -4.09 -1.74 19.24
CA PRO A 130 -4.79 -1.74 20.53
C PRO A 130 -6.04 -0.86 20.48
N SER A 131 -7.00 -1.15 21.37
CA SER A 131 -8.20 -0.33 21.50
C SER A 131 -8.39 0.03 22.98
N PRO A 132 -8.34 1.32 23.37
CA PRO A 132 -8.06 2.48 22.51
C PRO A 132 -6.62 2.47 21.98
N TRP A 133 -6.37 3.15 20.86
CA TRP A 133 -5.00 3.33 20.38
C TRP A 133 -4.28 4.39 21.21
N THR A 134 -2.98 4.23 21.36
CA THR A 134 -2.12 5.11 22.17
C THR A 134 -1.02 5.81 21.37
N GLU A 135 -0.79 5.35 20.15
CA GLU A 135 0.20 5.92 19.24
C GLU A 135 -0.41 7.05 18.40
N ASP A 136 0.40 8.05 18.04
CA ASP A 136 0.00 9.16 17.18
C ASP A 136 -0.31 8.70 15.75
N VAL A 137 0.37 7.64 15.29
CA VAL A 137 0.21 7.05 13.95
C VAL A 137 0.16 5.53 14.07
N VAL A 138 -0.82 4.94 13.42
CA VAL A 138 -0.99 3.48 13.37
C VAL A 138 -1.11 3.03 11.92
N ALA A 139 -0.27 2.08 11.51
CA ALA A 139 -0.38 1.43 10.21
C ALA A 139 -1.32 0.21 10.31
N VAL A 140 -2.27 0.13 9.40
CA VAL A 140 -3.21 -1.01 9.30
C VAL A 140 -3.15 -1.58 7.91
N PHE A 141 -2.77 -2.85 7.81
CA PHE A 141 -2.61 -3.55 6.53
C PHE A 141 -3.70 -4.59 6.28
N SER A 142 -3.92 -4.91 5.01
CA SER A 142 -4.80 -5.96 4.51
C SER A 142 -4.03 -6.85 3.50
N PRO A 143 -4.47 -8.08 3.22
CA PRO A 143 -5.75 -8.71 3.62
C PRO A 143 -5.73 -9.31 5.03
N ARG A 144 -6.90 -9.44 5.66
CA ARG A 144 -7.10 -10.06 7.00
C ARG A 144 -7.92 -11.34 6.91
N ASN A 145 -7.84 -12.17 7.94
CA ASN A 145 -8.64 -13.40 8.04
C ASN A 145 -10.05 -13.16 8.56
N ASP A 146 -10.28 -12.06 9.27
CA ASP A 146 -11.55 -11.72 9.90
C ASP A 146 -11.86 -10.21 9.82
N LEU A 147 -12.95 -9.80 10.42
CA LEU A 147 -13.44 -8.42 10.44
C LEU A 147 -12.99 -7.60 11.68
N SER A 148 -12.10 -8.12 12.50
CA SER A 148 -11.69 -7.47 13.77
C SER A 148 -11.11 -6.06 13.55
N VAL A 149 -10.41 -5.83 12.43
CA VAL A 149 -9.95 -4.48 12.05
C VAL A 149 -11.12 -3.55 11.72
N LEU A 150 -12.15 -4.06 11.05
CA LEU A 150 -13.33 -3.27 10.74
C LEU A 150 -14.11 -2.91 12.03
N GLU A 151 -14.22 -3.84 12.97
CA GLU A 151 -14.75 -3.59 14.30
C GLU A 151 -13.93 -2.56 15.07
N TRP A 152 -12.61 -2.58 14.92
CA TRP A 152 -11.73 -1.57 15.49
C TRP A 152 -12.04 -0.17 14.91
N TYR A 153 -12.21 -0.03 13.59
CA TYR A 153 -12.64 1.22 12.96
C TYR A 153 -14.02 1.68 13.46
N ALA A 154 -14.97 0.76 13.62
CA ALA A 154 -16.30 1.07 14.14
C ALA A 154 -16.23 1.60 15.59
N LYS A 155 -15.37 1.02 16.44
CA LYS A 155 -15.13 1.52 17.81
C LYS A 155 -14.51 2.92 17.81
N ILE A 156 -13.56 3.21 16.90
CA ILE A 156 -13.00 4.55 16.74
C ILE A 156 -14.10 5.54 16.35
N ALA A 157 -14.88 5.22 15.33
CA ALA A 157 -16.00 6.07 14.90
C ALA A 157 -16.99 6.31 16.03
N GLY A 158 -17.38 5.26 16.76
CA GLY A 158 -18.29 5.33 17.92
C GLY A 158 -17.72 6.09 19.13
N SER A 159 -16.41 6.31 19.20
CA SER A 159 -15.77 7.08 20.28
C SER A 159 -15.84 8.59 20.10
N ALA A 160 -16.30 9.07 18.96
CA ALA A 160 -16.39 10.51 18.67
C ALA A 160 -17.34 11.21 19.64
N LYS A 161 -16.87 12.30 20.26
CA LYS A 161 -17.64 13.06 21.27
C LYS A 161 -18.25 14.36 20.76
N SER A 162 -17.66 14.94 19.73
CA SER A 162 -18.06 16.26 19.20
C SER A 162 -18.49 16.21 17.76
N ALA A 163 -17.67 15.62 16.88
CA ALA A 163 -17.94 15.52 15.46
C ALA A 163 -17.17 14.35 14.84
N LEU A 164 -17.75 13.75 13.82
CA LEU A 164 -17.13 12.74 12.98
C LEU A 164 -17.46 13.05 11.51
N PHE A 165 -16.45 13.09 10.66
CA PHE A 165 -16.61 13.27 9.22
C PHE A 165 -16.03 12.03 8.52
N MET A 166 -16.84 11.37 7.72
CA MET A 166 -16.46 10.14 7.02
C MET A 166 -16.83 10.22 5.55
N THR A 167 -16.02 9.57 4.69
CA THR A 167 -16.36 9.34 3.28
C THR A 167 -16.24 7.87 2.96
N PHE A 168 -17.13 7.37 2.12
CA PHE A 168 -17.15 5.97 1.68
C PHE A 168 -17.03 5.94 0.17
N ALA A 169 -16.03 5.22 -0.35
CA ALA A 169 -15.82 5.07 -1.80
C ALA A 169 -16.76 4.00 -2.40
N PHE A 170 -17.18 3.03 -1.59
CA PHE A 170 -18.03 1.90 -1.97
C PHE A 170 -19.14 1.70 -0.93
N GLY A 171 -19.88 0.58 -1.05
CA GLY A 171 -20.92 0.25 -0.07
C GLY A 171 -20.36 0.11 1.36
N MET A 172 -21.13 0.56 2.32
CA MET A 172 -20.81 0.43 3.73
C MET A 172 -21.12 -0.99 4.23
N ASN A 173 -20.33 -1.46 5.19
CA ASN A 173 -20.63 -2.67 5.92
C ASN A 173 -21.66 -2.38 7.03
N ASN A 174 -22.47 -3.38 7.42
CA ASN A 174 -23.48 -3.27 8.49
C ASN A 174 -22.89 -3.01 9.89
N LEU A 175 -21.56 -2.96 10.02
CA LEU A 175 -20.88 -2.58 11.28
C LEU A 175 -20.83 -1.05 11.51
N PHE A 176 -21.25 -0.25 10.51
CA PHE A 176 -21.35 1.22 10.62
C PHE A 176 -22.79 1.69 10.57
#